data_47bbe1bbc8069a83c8371c323b412414
#
_entry.id   47bbe1bbc8069a83c8371c323b412414
#
_cell.length_a   1.000
_cell.length_b   1.000
_cell.length_c   1.000
_cell.angle_alpha   90.00
_cell.angle_beta   90.00
_cell.angle_gamma   90.00
#
_symmetry.space_group_name_H-M   'P 1'
#
loop_
_entity.id
_entity.type
_entity.pdbx_description
1 polymer ?
#
loop_
_entity_poly.entity_id
_entity_poly.type
_entity_poly.pdbx_seq_one_letter_code
_entity_poly.pdbx_strand_id
1 'polypeptide(L)'
;MLLNDKFDFEYLRTVGIEACAREILIHASLIADRILHAGNAGVGWLNTALGVGGLLGGLVGVVLTARKRLAGDFRLGLAVFGFALVLLAASDNYAIALLLFAGMGIGSTLVNVTGMTLLQRAAPPHVLGRVFGVLQGLMLAMMAVGSLVTPLLISSLGAREAFVAIGALLPALAFLTWRRLTAIDASSHVAIEPLALLRAIPIFAPLPEAAIERLASVAVETQFPPDTRVFAQGDPGDRFYVIADGSVSVAIDGAEKRRLGAGEFFGEIALLRDVPRTATVAAVDALRVFALERDDFIGAVTGYAPSREAADSVVAALLPAGAAA
;
A
#
# COMPACT_ATOMS: atom_id res chain seq x y z
N MET A 1 -10.57 -19.23 1.38
CA MET A 1 -10.49 -18.55 0.08
C MET A 1 -10.58 -17.05 0.37
N LEU A 2 -9.54 -16.49 1.06
CA LEU A 2 -9.56 -15.17 1.71
C LEU A 2 -8.27 -14.36 1.43
N LEU A 3 -7.50 -14.74 0.46
CA LEU A 3 -6.45 -13.91 -0.13
C LEU A 3 -7.01 -13.49 -1.48
N ASN A 4 -7.50 -12.24 -1.52
CA ASN A 4 -7.92 -11.61 -2.76
C ASN A 4 -6.77 -11.79 -3.77
N ASP A 5 -7.06 -12.11 -5.05
CA ASP A 5 -6.11 -12.34 -6.16
C ASP A 5 -5.07 -11.21 -6.36
N LYS A 6 -5.20 -10.11 -5.61
CA LYS A 6 -4.26 -8.97 -5.57
C LYS A 6 -3.11 -9.14 -4.58
N PHE A 7 -3.15 -10.13 -3.69
CA PHE A 7 -2.02 -10.44 -2.82
C PHE A 7 -1.07 -11.34 -3.60
N ASP A 8 -0.21 -10.73 -4.38
CA ASP A 8 0.66 -11.41 -5.33
C ASP A 8 1.63 -12.33 -4.59
N PHE A 9 1.50 -13.62 -4.83
CA PHE A 9 2.48 -14.65 -4.46
C PHE A 9 3.90 -14.26 -4.91
N GLU A 10 4.04 -13.46 -5.95
CA GLU A 10 5.29 -12.90 -6.42
C GLU A 10 5.93 -11.90 -5.45
N TYR A 11 5.14 -11.10 -4.72
CA TYR A 11 5.66 -10.24 -3.67
C TYR A 11 6.28 -11.06 -2.53
N LEU A 12 5.56 -12.08 -2.04
CA LEU A 12 6.06 -13.00 -1.03
C LEU A 12 7.32 -13.74 -1.52
N ARG A 13 7.36 -14.14 -2.80
CA ARG A 13 8.53 -14.74 -3.42
C ARG A 13 9.72 -13.79 -3.46
N THR A 14 9.50 -12.51 -3.81
CA THR A 14 10.58 -11.50 -3.90
C THR A 14 11.17 -11.21 -2.53
N VAL A 15 10.34 -11.07 -1.50
CA VAL A 15 10.78 -10.87 -0.11
C VAL A 15 11.50 -12.11 0.42
N GLY A 16 11.03 -13.32 0.06
CA GLY A 16 11.70 -14.57 0.41
C GLY A 16 13.08 -14.69 -0.23
N ILE A 17 13.24 -14.29 -1.48
CA ILE A 17 14.54 -14.29 -2.18
C ILE A 17 15.50 -13.25 -1.58
N GLU A 18 15.00 -12.10 -1.13
CA GLU A 18 15.81 -11.11 -0.41
C GLU A 18 16.29 -11.66 0.94
N ALA A 19 15.44 -12.39 1.67
CA ALA A 19 15.84 -13.06 2.90
C ALA A 19 16.93 -14.13 2.67
N CYS A 20 16.83 -14.89 1.56
CA CYS A 20 17.87 -15.82 1.12
C CYS A 20 19.17 -15.08 0.78
N ALA A 21 19.08 -13.95 0.08
CA ALA A 21 20.24 -13.13 -0.27
C ALA A 21 20.94 -12.53 0.98
N ARG A 22 20.21 -12.24 2.05
CA ARG A 22 20.79 -11.83 3.34
C ARG A 22 21.61 -12.91 4.00
N GLU A 23 21.16 -14.16 3.96
CA GLU A 23 21.91 -15.28 4.51
C GLU A 23 23.24 -15.47 3.78
N ILE A 24 23.21 -15.26 2.45
CA ILE A 24 24.42 -15.20 1.62
C ILE A 24 25.34 -14.08 2.07
N LEU A 25 24.80 -12.94 2.53
CA LEU A 25 25.59 -11.82 3.01
C LEU A 25 26.40 -12.17 4.28
N ILE A 26 25.82 -12.96 5.18
CA ILE A 26 26.53 -13.48 6.37
C ILE A 26 27.72 -14.33 5.92
N HIS A 27 27.50 -15.20 4.92
CA HIS A 27 28.58 -16.00 4.35
C HIS A 27 29.53 -15.18 3.46
N ALA A 28 29.04 -14.08 2.84
CA ALA A 28 29.87 -13.16 2.06
C ALA A 28 30.93 -12.46 2.91
N SER A 29 30.64 -12.11 4.15
CA SER A 29 31.62 -11.52 5.06
C SER A 29 32.78 -12.49 5.37
N LEU A 30 32.47 -13.78 5.56
CA LEU A 30 33.46 -14.83 5.77
C LEU A 30 34.31 -15.12 4.53
N ILE A 31 33.70 -15.03 3.34
CA ILE A 31 34.38 -15.27 2.06
C ILE A 31 35.20 -14.05 1.63
N ALA A 32 34.67 -12.83 1.87
CA ALA A 32 35.42 -11.59 1.66
C ALA A 32 36.70 -11.56 2.51
N ASP A 33 36.66 -12.14 3.74
CA ASP A 33 37.86 -12.32 4.53
C ASP A 33 38.88 -13.24 3.84
N ARG A 34 38.44 -14.35 3.26
CA ARG A 34 39.32 -15.27 2.53
C ARG A 34 39.85 -14.68 1.20
N ILE A 35 39.07 -13.84 0.52
CA ILE A 35 39.45 -13.20 -0.75
C ILE A 35 40.28 -11.93 -0.47
N LEU A 36 39.87 -11.15 0.55
CA LEU A 36 40.47 -9.86 0.86
C LEU A 36 41.59 -9.94 1.91
N HIS A 37 41.82 -11.11 2.52
CA HIS A 37 42.86 -11.38 3.56
C HIS A 37 42.78 -10.39 4.73
N ALA A 38 41.59 -9.91 5.07
CA ALA A 38 41.40 -8.83 6.04
C ALA A 38 41.35 -9.29 7.51
N GLY A 39 41.36 -10.61 7.78
CA GLY A 39 41.31 -11.20 9.11
C GLY A 39 39.98 -10.96 9.84
N ASN A 40 39.85 -11.44 11.06
CA ASN A 40 38.61 -11.34 11.84
C ASN A 40 38.16 -9.87 12.08
N ALA A 41 39.11 -8.93 12.22
CA ALA A 41 38.79 -7.51 12.33
C ALA A 41 38.15 -6.95 11.05
N GLY A 42 38.60 -7.41 9.88
CA GLY A 42 38.04 -7.02 8.59
C GLY A 42 36.58 -7.42 8.40
N VAL A 43 36.19 -8.62 8.84
CA VAL A 43 34.80 -9.05 8.88
C VAL A 43 33.95 -8.14 9.75
N GLY A 44 34.47 -7.73 10.92
CA GLY A 44 33.78 -6.79 11.81
C GLY A 44 33.53 -5.43 11.14
N TRP A 45 34.52 -4.88 10.43
CA TRP A 45 34.36 -3.62 9.69
C TRP A 45 33.37 -3.70 8.54
N LEU A 46 33.35 -4.83 7.80
CA LEU A 46 32.36 -5.06 6.74
C LEU A 46 30.93 -5.09 7.31
N ASN A 47 30.71 -5.78 8.43
CA ASN A 47 29.42 -5.79 9.10
C ASN A 47 29.04 -4.41 9.68
N THR A 48 30.02 -3.65 10.17
CA THR A 48 29.81 -2.25 10.59
C THR A 48 29.39 -1.37 9.42
N ALA A 49 30.04 -1.49 8.28
CA ALA A 49 29.68 -0.77 7.05
C ALA A 49 28.26 -1.11 6.60
N LEU A 50 27.87 -2.40 6.66
CA LEU A 50 26.51 -2.84 6.39
C LEU A 50 25.49 -2.19 7.34
N GLY A 51 25.80 -2.16 8.64
CA GLY A 51 24.94 -1.53 9.67
C GLY A 51 24.80 -0.02 9.47
N VAL A 52 25.90 0.69 9.19
CA VAL A 52 25.88 2.13 8.87
C VAL A 52 25.04 2.39 7.62
N GLY A 53 25.23 1.59 6.57
CA GLY A 53 24.41 1.63 5.37
C GLY A 53 22.93 1.41 5.67
N GLY A 54 22.62 0.45 6.56
CA GLY A 54 21.26 0.18 7.00
C GLY A 54 20.62 1.38 7.73
N LEU A 55 21.36 2.07 8.59
CA LEU A 55 20.89 3.29 9.25
C LEU A 55 20.60 4.41 8.23
N LEU A 56 21.51 4.64 7.28
CA LEU A 56 21.31 5.61 6.21
C LEU A 56 20.11 5.24 5.33
N GLY A 57 19.96 3.96 5.00
CA GLY A 57 18.81 3.43 4.26
C GLY A 57 17.49 3.64 5.01
N GLY A 58 17.50 3.51 6.34
CA GLY A 58 16.34 3.79 7.19
C GLY A 58 15.92 5.27 7.15
N LEU A 59 16.88 6.19 7.27
CA LEU A 59 16.62 7.62 7.15
C LEU A 59 16.06 8.00 5.76
N VAL A 60 16.67 7.47 4.71
CA VAL A 60 16.19 7.64 3.34
C VAL A 60 14.80 7.02 3.18
N GLY A 61 14.57 5.82 3.74
CA GLY A 61 13.28 5.13 3.72
C GLY A 61 12.14 5.95 4.34
N VAL A 62 12.38 6.61 5.48
CA VAL A 62 11.38 7.51 6.10
C VAL A 62 10.99 8.66 5.17
N VAL A 63 11.97 9.27 4.49
CA VAL A 63 11.71 10.35 3.51
C VAL A 63 10.96 9.83 2.28
N LEU A 64 11.31 8.63 1.81
CA LEU A 64 10.70 8.01 0.64
C LEU A 64 9.29 7.49 0.92
N THR A 65 9.00 6.99 2.13
CA THR A 65 7.63 6.54 2.49
C THR A 65 6.62 7.68 2.49
N ALA A 66 7.07 8.93 2.69
CA ALA A 66 6.25 10.12 2.47
C ALA A 66 5.92 10.37 0.98
N ARG A 67 6.69 9.78 0.06
CA ARG A 67 6.43 9.83 -1.39
C ARG A 67 5.50 8.67 -1.77
N LYS A 68 4.61 8.91 -2.73
CA LYS A 68 3.58 7.93 -3.16
C LYS A 68 4.08 6.85 -4.15
N ARG A 69 5.41 6.53 -4.17
CA ARG A 69 6.04 5.60 -5.14
C ARG A 69 6.76 4.43 -4.47
N LEU A 70 6.08 3.78 -3.53
CA LEU A 70 6.68 2.72 -2.72
C LEU A 70 7.18 1.52 -3.52
N ALA A 71 6.47 1.12 -4.59
CA ALA A 71 6.92 0.03 -5.47
C ALA A 71 8.18 0.40 -6.25
N GLY A 72 8.36 1.70 -6.61
CA GLY A 72 9.59 2.20 -7.20
C GLY A 72 10.78 2.11 -6.24
N ASP A 73 10.57 2.51 -5.00
CA ASP A 73 11.58 2.51 -3.96
C ASP A 73 11.99 1.09 -3.54
N PHE A 74 11.03 0.15 -3.50
CA PHE A 74 11.29 -1.27 -3.30
C PHE A 74 12.21 -1.86 -4.37
N ARG A 75 11.95 -1.55 -5.66
CA ARG A 75 12.80 -1.99 -6.77
C ARG A 75 14.18 -1.37 -6.73
N LEU A 76 14.28 -0.08 -6.36
CA LEU A 76 15.55 0.60 -6.16
C LEU A 76 16.39 -0.12 -5.10
N GLY A 77 15.77 -0.48 -3.97
CA GLY A 77 16.43 -1.26 -2.92
C GLY A 77 16.98 -2.59 -3.42
N LEU A 78 16.18 -3.37 -4.16
CA LEU A 78 16.60 -4.64 -4.78
C LEU A 78 17.75 -4.44 -5.77
N ALA A 79 17.68 -3.41 -6.61
CA ALA A 79 18.71 -3.11 -7.58
C ALA A 79 20.04 -2.72 -6.89
N VAL A 80 19.99 -1.82 -5.93
CA VAL A 80 21.18 -1.38 -5.15
C VAL A 80 21.84 -2.57 -4.48
N PHE A 81 21.04 -3.43 -3.80
CA PHE A 81 21.56 -4.62 -3.14
C PHE A 81 22.19 -5.61 -4.12
N GLY A 82 21.49 -5.94 -5.19
CA GLY A 82 21.96 -6.92 -6.18
C GLY A 82 23.19 -6.45 -6.96
N PHE A 83 23.21 -5.18 -7.41
CA PHE A 83 24.39 -4.62 -8.09
C PHE A 83 25.60 -4.53 -7.18
N ALA A 84 25.41 -4.16 -5.90
CA ALA A 84 26.51 -4.14 -4.94
C ALA A 84 27.12 -5.54 -4.75
N LEU A 85 26.28 -6.59 -4.75
CA LEU A 85 26.74 -7.98 -4.64
C LEU A 85 27.51 -8.44 -5.90
N VAL A 86 27.05 -8.07 -7.09
CA VAL A 86 27.78 -8.37 -8.36
C VAL A 86 29.12 -7.65 -8.40
N LEU A 87 29.17 -6.37 -8.03
CA LEU A 87 30.40 -5.59 -7.99
C LEU A 87 31.39 -6.11 -6.93
N LEU A 88 30.88 -6.62 -5.83
CA LEU A 88 31.71 -7.26 -4.80
C LEU A 88 32.46 -8.48 -5.36
N ALA A 89 31.80 -9.28 -6.20
CA ALA A 89 32.42 -10.43 -6.85
C ALA A 89 33.59 -10.04 -7.78
N ALA A 90 33.56 -8.83 -8.33
CA ALA A 90 34.58 -8.30 -9.23
C ALA A 90 35.69 -7.52 -8.52
N SER A 91 35.57 -7.26 -7.19
CA SER A 91 36.47 -6.39 -6.45
C SER A 91 37.38 -7.18 -5.53
N ASP A 92 38.69 -6.92 -5.63
CA ASP A 92 39.73 -7.41 -4.70
C ASP A 92 40.19 -6.30 -3.72
N ASN A 93 39.54 -5.14 -3.73
CA ASN A 93 39.91 -3.99 -2.91
C ASN A 93 39.00 -3.87 -1.68
N TYR A 94 39.63 -3.93 -0.50
CA TYR A 94 38.91 -3.88 0.78
C TYR A 94 38.10 -2.57 0.99
N ALA A 95 38.65 -1.42 0.55
CA ALA A 95 37.94 -0.13 0.69
C ALA A 95 36.67 -0.10 -0.21
N ILE A 96 36.75 -0.68 -1.41
CA ILE A 96 35.59 -0.83 -2.29
C ILE A 96 34.57 -1.79 -1.66
N ALA A 97 35.03 -2.89 -1.05
CA ALA A 97 34.14 -3.83 -0.36
C ALA A 97 33.39 -3.16 0.78
N LEU A 98 34.01 -2.29 1.59
CA LEU A 98 33.33 -1.52 2.63
C LEU A 98 32.22 -0.63 2.06
N LEU A 99 32.45 0.07 0.96
CA LEU A 99 31.44 0.90 0.30
C LEU A 99 30.29 0.06 -0.25
N LEU A 100 30.59 -1.10 -0.83
CA LEU A 100 29.59 -2.01 -1.37
C LEU A 100 28.73 -2.63 -0.26
N PHE A 101 29.32 -3.00 0.88
CA PHE A 101 28.58 -3.45 2.06
C PHE A 101 27.67 -2.36 2.61
N ALA A 102 28.12 -1.11 2.66
CA ALA A 102 27.25 0.01 3.03
C ALA A 102 26.09 0.17 2.02
N GLY A 103 26.35 0.06 0.73
CA GLY A 103 25.33 0.06 -0.32
C GLY A 103 24.32 -1.09 -0.16
N MET A 104 24.79 -2.30 0.16
CA MET A 104 23.92 -3.44 0.45
C MET A 104 23.04 -3.17 1.69
N GLY A 105 23.58 -2.54 2.73
CA GLY A 105 22.82 -2.11 3.91
C GLY A 105 21.69 -1.15 3.55
N ILE A 106 21.98 -0.14 2.73
CA ILE A 106 20.98 0.81 2.23
C ILE A 106 19.88 0.05 1.46
N GLY A 107 20.27 -0.77 0.48
CA GLY A 107 19.33 -1.53 -0.37
C GLY A 107 18.43 -2.44 0.45
N SER A 108 19.00 -3.22 1.35
CA SER A 108 18.26 -4.14 2.24
C SER A 108 17.26 -3.41 3.13
N THR A 109 17.64 -2.29 3.72
CA THR A 109 16.74 -1.51 4.58
C THR A 109 15.60 -0.88 3.75
N LEU A 110 15.89 -0.37 2.56
CA LEU A 110 14.86 0.14 1.65
C LEU A 110 13.84 -0.96 1.29
N VAL A 111 14.29 -2.16 0.94
CA VAL A 111 13.39 -3.30 0.64
C VAL A 111 12.51 -3.62 1.84
N ASN A 112 13.06 -3.67 3.05
CA ASN A 112 12.30 -3.95 4.25
C ASN A 112 11.25 -2.88 4.56
N VAL A 113 11.67 -1.61 4.62
CA VAL A 113 10.77 -0.51 5.00
C VAL A 113 9.67 -0.36 3.97
N THR A 114 10.00 -0.32 2.67
CA THR A 114 9.00 -0.16 1.61
C THR A 114 8.11 -1.39 1.46
N GLY A 115 8.70 -2.59 1.58
CA GLY A 115 7.96 -3.84 1.52
C GLY A 115 6.95 -3.98 2.66
N MET A 116 7.38 -3.70 3.89
CA MET A 116 6.51 -3.73 5.07
C MET A 116 5.37 -2.70 4.98
N THR A 117 5.69 -1.50 4.49
CA THR A 117 4.69 -0.44 4.29
C THR A 117 3.68 -0.80 3.20
N LEU A 118 4.13 -1.39 2.08
CA LEU A 118 3.23 -1.89 1.03
C LEU A 118 2.28 -2.95 1.58
N LEU A 119 2.80 -3.90 2.37
CA LEU A 119 2.01 -4.94 3.00
C LEU A 119 0.96 -4.37 3.95
N GLN A 120 1.34 -3.41 4.80
CA GLN A 120 0.43 -2.74 5.73
C GLN A 120 -0.69 -1.98 5.02
N ARG A 121 -0.39 -1.37 3.86
CA ARG A 121 -1.38 -0.66 3.05
C ARG A 121 -2.31 -1.61 2.27
N ALA A 122 -1.81 -2.78 1.86
CA ALA A 122 -2.56 -3.73 1.05
C ALA A 122 -3.46 -4.67 1.89
N ALA A 123 -3.11 -4.94 3.15
CA ALA A 123 -3.83 -5.90 3.99
C ALA A 123 -4.87 -5.21 4.90
N PRO A 124 -6.12 -5.72 4.96
CA PRO A 124 -7.12 -5.24 5.90
C PRO A 124 -6.65 -5.41 7.36
N PRO A 125 -7.01 -4.47 8.27
CA PRO A 125 -6.52 -4.48 9.68
C PRO A 125 -6.77 -5.78 10.43
N HIS A 126 -7.89 -6.45 10.19
CA HIS A 126 -8.28 -7.68 10.88
C HIS A 126 -7.47 -8.92 10.49
N VAL A 127 -6.73 -8.90 9.37
CA VAL A 127 -5.87 -10.01 8.91
C VAL A 127 -4.38 -9.69 8.99
N LEU A 128 -3.98 -8.45 9.30
CA LEU A 128 -2.58 -8.01 9.34
C LEU A 128 -1.70 -8.95 10.17
N GLY A 129 -2.11 -9.34 11.38
CA GLY A 129 -1.32 -10.24 12.22
C GLY A 129 -1.05 -11.60 11.58
N ARG A 130 -2.03 -12.17 10.86
CA ARG A 130 -1.86 -13.46 10.14
C ARG A 130 -0.92 -13.30 8.95
N VAL A 131 -1.07 -12.22 8.20
CA VAL A 131 -0.21 -11.93 7.04
C VAL A 131 1.24 -11.72 7.48
N PHE A 132 1.48 -10.97 8.55
CA PHE A 132 2.81 -10.80 9.13
C PHE A 132 3.39 -12.12 9.64
N GLY A 133 2.60 -12.97 10.30
CA GLY A 133 3.04 -14.27 10.75
C GLY A 133 3.48 -15.18 9.60
N VAL A 134 2.70 -15.24 8.51
CA VAL A 134 3.06 -16.00 7.30
C VAL A 134 4.31 -15.43 6.64
N LEU A 135 4.43 -14.11 6.50
CA LEU A 135 5.60 -13.46 5.93
C LEU A 135 6.86 -13.78 6.75
N GLN A 136 6.78 -13.64 8.07
CA GLN A 136 7.91 -13.92 8.96
C GLN A 136 8.32 -15.40 8.90
N GLY A 137 7.34 -16.31 8.88
CA GLY A 137 7.60 -17.73 8.69
C GLY A 137 8.27 -18.04 7.35
N LEU A 138 7.82 -17.40 6.27
CA LEU A 138 8.43 -17.53 4.94
C LEU A 138 9.87 -16.99 4.93
N MET A 139 10.12 -15.84 5.54
CA MET A 139 11.47 -15.28 5.67
C MET A 139 12.42 -16.25 6.39
N LEU A 140 12.01 -16.81 7.51
CA LEU A 140 12.80 -17.79 8.24
C LEU A 140 13.05 -19.09 7.43
N ALA A 141 12.02 -19.57 6.72
CA ALA A 141 12.16 -20.74 5.84
C ALA A 141 13.15 -20.45 4.70
N MET A 142 13.08 -19.27 4.09
CA MET A 142 13.99 -18.87 3.01
C MET A 142 15.43 -18.65 3.51
N MET A 143 15.63 -18.17 4.74
CA MET A 143 16.95 -18.12 5.38
C MET A 143 17.51 -19.55 5.56
N ALA A 144 16.71 -20.50 6.03
CA ALA A 144 17.14 -21.89 6.14
C ALA A 144 17.49 -22.50 4.78
N VAL A 145 16.71 -22.23 3.75
CA VAL A 145 17.02 -22.65 2.36
C VAL A 145 18.32 -21.99 1.88
N GLY A 146 18.51 -20.69 2.13
CA GLY A 146 19.72 -19.95 1.78
C GLY A 146 20.97 -20.55 2.42
N SER A 147 20.91 -20.90 3.70
CA SER A 147 22.05 -21.52 4.42
C SER A 147 22.46 -22.91 3.90
N LEU A 148 21.53 -23.64 3.29
CA LEU A 148 21.80 -24.91 2.63
C LEU A 148 22.30 -24.73 1.18
N VAL A 149 21.68 -23.83 0.44
CA VAL A 149 21.95 -23.63 -1.00
C VAL A 149 23.28 -22.90 -1.20
N THR A 150 23.63 -21.93 -0.35
CA THR A 150 24.85 -21.12 -0.51
C THR A 150 26.14 -21.95 -0.54
N PRO A 151 26.40 -22.88 0.40
CA PRO A 151 27.59 -23.73 0.35
C PRO A 151 27.63 -24.61 -0.90
N LEU A 152 26.47 -25.11 -1.37
CA LEU A 152 26.36 -25.93 -2.58
C LEU A 152 26.71 -25.11 -3.84
N LEU A 153 26.21 -23.87 -3.94
CA LEU A 153 26.55 -22.98 -5.05
C LEU A 153 28.04 -22.64 -5.05
N ILE A 154 28.61 -22.32 -3.89
CA ILE A 154 30.02 -21.99 -3.75
C ILE A 154 30.91 -23.21 -4.10
N SER A 155 30.51 -24.39 -3.69
CA SER A 155 31.31 -25.61 -3.99
C SER A 155 31.21 -26.04 -5.45
N SER A 156 30.10 -25.74 -6.14
CA SER A 156 29.88 -26.16 -7.52
C SER A 156 30.36 -25.12 -8.56
N LEU A 157 30.15 -23.85 -8.30
CA LEU A 157 30.43 -22.76 -9.24
C LEU A 157 31.67 -21.94 -8.87
N GLY A 158 32.07 -21.95 -7.61
CA GLY A 158 33.04 -21.01 -7.08
C GLY A 158 32.37 -19.82 -6.38
N ALA A 159 33.13 -19.14 -5.51
CA ALA A 159 32.59 -18.05 -4.70
C ALA A 159 32.17 -16.83 -5.53
N ARG A 160 33.00 -16.42 -6.51
CA ARG A 160 32.73 -15.24 -7.35
C ARG A 160 31.51 -15.44 -8.24
N GLU A 161 31.44 -16.58 -8.90
CA GLU A 161 30.33 -16.95 -9.78
C GLU A 161 29.00 -17.08 -9.03
N ALA A 162 29.03 -17.61 -7.81
CA ALA A 162 27.86 -17.68 -6.94
C ALA A 162 27.33 -16.28 -6.59
N PHE A 163 28.23 -15.33 -6.25
CA PHE A 163 27.82 -13.96 -5.96
C PHE A 163 27.26 -13.24 -7.19
N VAL A 164 27.84 -13.45 -8.36
CA VAL A 164 27.32 -12.89 -9.62
C VAL A 164 25.94 -13.47 -9.91
N ALA A 165 25.76 -14.77 -9.79
CA ALA A 165 24.48 -15.43 -10.10
C ALA A 165 23.35 -14.91 -9.17
N ILE A 166 23.62 -14.82 -7.87
CA ILE A 166 22.66 -14.37 -6.89
C ILE A 166 22.43 -12.87 -6.97
N GLY A 167 23.50 -12.09 -7.10
CA GLY A 167 23.43 -10.64 -7.25
C GLY A 167 22.69 -10.20 -8.51
N ALA A 168 22.81 -10.93 -9.62
CA ALA A 168 22.09 -10.67 -10.86
C ALA A 168 20.60 -11.09 -10.78
N LEU A 169 20.27 -12.10 -9.97
CA LEU A 169 18.89 -12.57 -9.80
C LEU A 169 17.97 -11.47 -9.24
N LEU A 170 18.45 -10.68 -8.29
CA LEU A 170 17.65 -9.64 -7.63
C LEU A 170 17.22 -8.49 -8.58
N PRO A 171 18.11 -7.84 -9.34
CA PRO A 171 17.73 -6.88 -10.36
C PRO A 171 16.86 -7.49 -11.47
N ALA A 172 17.13 -8.75 -11.86
CA ALA A 172 16.32 -9.45 -12.85
C ALA A 172 14.87 -9.64 -12.35
N LEU A 173 14.69 -10.04 -11.10
CA LEU A 173 13.36 -10.12 -10.47
C LEU A 173 12.69 -8.75 -10.38
N ALA A 174 13.42 -7.72 -9.97
CA ALA A 174 12.93 -6.35 -9.94
C ALA A 174 12.44 -5.88 -11.33
N PHE A 175 13.14 -6.27 -12.38
CA PHE A 175 12.76 -5.99 -13.75
C PHE A 175 11.55 -6.82 -14.21
N LEU A 176 11.52 -8.11 -13.90
CA LEU A 176 10.42 -9.01 -14.29
C LEU A 176 9.09 -8.63 -13.63
N THR A 177 9.15 -8.19 -12.35
CA THR A 177 7.98 -7.75 -11.57
C THR A 177 7.58 -6.30 -11.83
N TRP A 178 8.28 -5.57 -12.71
CA TRP A 178 8.08 -4.13 -12.99
C TRP A 178 6.62 -3.78 -13.31
N ARG A 179 6.01 -4.49 -14.26
CA ARG A 179 4.63 -4.19 -14.69
C ARG A 179 3.60 -4.40 -13.58
N ARG A 180 3.79 -5.43 -12.74
CA ARG A 180 2.85 -5.76 -11.67
C ARG A 180 2.98 -4.81 -10.48
N LEU A 181 4.21 -4.49 -10.08
CA LEU A 181 4.46 -3.54 -9.00
C LEU A 181 4.02 -2.11 -9.36
N THR A 182 4.13 -1.68 -10.63
CA THR A 182 3.57 -0.39 -11.08
C THR A 182 2.05 -0.38 -11.09
N ALA A 183 1.38 -1.52 -11.29
CA ALA A 183 -0.07 -1.61 -11.19
C ALA A 183 -0.55 -1.41 -9.74
N ILE A 184 0.22 -1.84 -8.74
CA ILE A 184 -0.07 -1.59 -7.32
C ILE A 184 0.06 -0.10 -6.99
N ASP A 185 1.12 0.57 -7.47
CA ASP A 185 1.26 2.03 -7.31
C ASP A 185 0.13 2.80 -8.02
N ALA A 186 -0.30 2.33 -9.20
CA ALA A 186 -1.42 2.95 -9.94
C ALA A 186 -2.76 2.76 -9.21
N SER A 187 -2.99 1.60 -8.59
CA SER A 187 -4.20 1.38 -7.77
C SER A 187 -4.19 2.23 -6.47
N SER A 188 -3.01 2.58 -5.96
CA SER A 188 -2.86 3.53 -4.86
C SER A 188 -3.13 4.99 -5.28
N HIS A 189 -3.01 5.31 -6.58
CA HIS A 189 -3.35 6.63 -7.13
C HIS A 189 -4.87 6.87 -7.20
N VAL A 190 -5.68 5.82 -7.29
CA VAL A 190 -7.15 5.91 -7.30
C VAL A 190 -7.69 6.50 -5.99
N ALA A 191 -6.98 6.37 -4.87
CA ALA A 191 -7.40 6.91 -3.59
C ALA A 191 -7.20 8.44 -3.41
N ILE A 192 -6.52 9.13 -4.32
CA ILE A 192 -6.25 10.58 -4.19
C ILE A 192 -7.52 11.39 -4.48
N GLU A 193 -8.24 11.02 -5.52
CA GLU A 193 -9.46 11.72 -5.93
C GLU A 193 -10.57 11.57 -4.88
N PRO A 194 -10.95 10.34 -4.42
CA PRO A 194 -11.92 10.20 -3.36
C PRO A 194 -11.46 10.84 -2.03
N LEU A 195 -10.16 10.85 -1.72
CA LEU A 195 -9.63 11.54 -0.53
C LEU A 195 -9.89 13.05 -0.58
N ALA A 196 -9.63 13.69 -1.73
CA ALA A 196 -9.87 15.13 -1.90
C ALA A 196 -11.36 15.46 -1.81
N LEU A 197 -12.23 14.65 -2.42
CA LEU A 197 -13.67 14.81 -2.39
C LEU A 197 -14.23 14.61 -0.97
N LEU A 198 -13.84 13.53 -0.29
CA LEU A 198 -14.31 13.23 1.07
C LEU A 198 -13.89 14.30 2.07
N ARG A 199 -12.68 14.85 1.94
CA ARG A 199 -12.19 15.95 2.78
C ARG A 199 -13.02 17.23 2.65
N ALA A 200 -13.60 17.47 1.49
CA ALA A 200 -14.44 18.66 1.24
C ALA A 200 -15.85 18.53 1.82
N ILE A 201 -16.27 17.33 2.23
CA ILE A 201 -17.62 17.09 2.74
C ILE A 201 -17.70 17.51 4.22
N PRO A 202 -18.67 18.36 4.60
CA PRO A 202 -18.80 18.85 5.97
C PRO A 202 -18.94 17.74 7.05
N ILE A 203 -19.58 16.64 6.71
CA ILE A 203 -19.75 15.47 7.62
C ILE A 203 -18.40 14.87 8.03
N PHE A 204 -17.42 14.87 7.12
CA PHE A 204 -16.11 14.27 7.33
C PHE A 204 -15.02 15.28 7.74
N ALA A 205 -15.30 16.60 7.64
CA ALA A 205 -14.34 17.64 7.99
C ALA A 205 -13.76 17.51 9.43
N PRO A 206 -14.53 17.07 10.44
CA PRO A 206 -14.01 16.88 11.79
C PRO A 206 -13.19 15.61 11.99
N LEU A 207 -13.15 14.67 10.99
CA LEU A 207 -12.44 13.41 11.13
C LEU A 207 -10.91 13.60 11.11
N PRO A 208 -10.16 12.77 11.86
CA PRO A 208 -8.71 12.69 11.70
C PRO A 208 -8.33 12.26 10.27
N GLU A 209 -7.22 12.77 9.77
CA GLU A 209 -6.71 12.47 8.42
C GLU A 209 -6.68 10.96 8.12
N ALA A 210 -6.19 10.16 9.08
CA ALA A 210 -6.13 8.69 8.93
C ALA A 210 -7.51 8.03 8.77
N ALA A 211 -8.59 8.62 9.30
CA ALA A 211 -9.95 8.13 9.12
C ALA A 211 -10.47 8.45 7.71
N ILE A 212 -10.19 9.66 7.20
CA ILE A 212 -10.56 10.06 5.83
C ILE A 212 -9.78 9.24 4.81
N GLU A 213 -8.49 9.01 5.02
CA GLU A 213 -7.67 8.13 4.17
C GLU A 213 -8.23 6.69 4.13
N ARG A 214 -8.69 6.17 5.26
CA ARG A 214 -9.33 4.85 5.31
C ARG A 214 -10.62 4.83 4.49
N LEU A 215 -11.50 5.82 4.66
CA LEU A 215 -12.73 5.94 3.86
C LEU A 215 -12.42 6.03 2.36
N ALA A 216 -11.42 6.84 1.98
CA ALA A 216 -10.99 6.95 0.60
C ALA A 216 -10.48 5.62 0.02
N SER A 217 -9.85 4.78 0.86
CA SER A 217 -9.30 3.48 0.43
C SER A 217 -10.36 2.41 0.20
N VAL A 218 -11.53 2.52 0.85
CA VAL A 218 -12.66 1.58 0.69
C VAL A 218 -13.75 2.10 -0.23
N ALA A 219 -13.66 3.38 -0.65
CA ALA A 219 -14.61 3.98 -1.58
C ALA A 219 -14.55 3.30 -2.96
N VAL A 220 -15.69 2.85 -3.45
CA VAL A 220 -15.82 2.14 -4.73
C VAL A 220 -16.28 3.11 -5.80
N GLU A 221 -15.48 3.27 -6.85
CA GLU A 221 -15.90 4.04 -8.03
C GLU A 221 -17.03 3.31 -8.77
N THR A 222 -18.12 4.02 -9.03
CA THR A 222 -19.27 3.52 -9.77
C THR A 222 -19.67 4.53 -10.82
N GLN A 223 -20.03 4.05 -12.02
CA GLN A 223 -20.46 4.89 -13.14
C GLN A 223 -21.89 4.54 -13.53
N PHE A 224 -22.67 5.56 -13.81
CA PHE A 224 -24.04 5.42 -14.28
C PHE A 224 -24.21 6.17 -15.61
N PRO A 225 -24.82 5.55 -16.63
CA PRO A 225 -25.21 6.23 -17.85
C PRO A 225 -26.22 7.36 -17.58
N PRO A 226 -26.34 8.35 -18.49
CA PRO A 226 -27.39 9.34 -18.42
C PRO A 226 -28.79 8.71 -18.25
N ASP A 227 -29.69 9.42 -17.59
CA ASP A 227 -31.06 9.02 -17.31
C ASP A 227 -31.21 7.70 -16.52
N THR A 228 -30.13 7.21 -15.92
CA THR A 228 -30.16 5.98 -15.10
C THR A 228 -30.54 6.32 -13.66
N ARG A 229 -31.53 5.59 -13.13
CA ARG A 229 -31.91 5.69 -11.72
C ARG A 229 -30.88 4.98 -10.85
N VAL A 230 -30.28 5.74 -9.90
CA VAL A 230 -29.31 5.21 -8.92
C VAL A 230 -30.04 4.41 -7.83
N PHE A 231 -31.12 4.96 -7.29
CA PHE A 231 -32.06 4.29 -6.38
C PHE A 231 -33.41 4.99 -6.37
N ALA A 232 -34.45 4.30 -5.91
CA ALA A 232 -35.80 4.85 -5.75
C ALA A 232 -36.13 5.22 -4.32
N GLN A 233 -37.04 6.17 -4.14
CA GLN A 233 -37.68 6.46 -2.85
C GLN A 233 -38.33 5.19 -2.29
N GLY A 234 -38.07 4.87 -1.01
CA GLY A 234 -38.56 3.66 -0.37
C GLY A 234 -37.60 2.46 -0.44
N ASP A 235 -36.56 2.50 -1.27
CA ASP A 235 -35.53 1.44 -1.30
C ASP A 235 -34.76 1.37 0.03
N PRO A 236 -34.16 0.24 0.41
CA PRO A 236 -33.26 0.17 1.56
C PRO A 236 -32.02 1.03 1.35
N GLY A 237 -31.58 1.75 2.39
CA GLY A 237 -30.36 2.54 2.36
C GLY A 237 -29.14 1.68 2.67
N ASP A 238 -28.29 1.43 1.67
CA ASP A 238 -27.10 0.59 1.77
C ASP A 238 -25.80 1.33 1.55
N ARG A 239 -25.81 2.48 0.83
CA ARG A 239 -24.61 3.23 0.42
C ARG A 239 -24.79 4.73 0.55
N PHE A 240 -23.66 5.38 0.80
CA PHE A 240 -23.46 6.83 0.68
C PHE A 240 -22.69 7.11 -0.62
N TYR A 241 -23.02 8.20 -1.30
CA TYR A 241 -22.43 8.53 -2.59
C TYR A 241 -21.88 9.94 -2.62
N VAL A 242 -20.68 10.10 -3.20
CA VAL A 242 -20.05 11.39 -3.50
C VAL A 242 -19.90 11.54 -5.00
N ILE A 243 -20.35 12.65 -5.57
CA ILE A 243 -20.28 12.91 -7.00
C ILE A 243 -18.86 13.38 -7.36
N ALA A 244 -18.18 12.59 -8.19
CA ALA A 244 -16.88 12.95 -8.73
C ALA A 244 -17.03 13.75 -10.03
N ASP A 245 -17.98 13.36 -10.87
CA ASP A 245 -18.28 14.02 -12.15
C ASP A 245 -19.72 13.76 -12.55
N GLY A 246 -20.31 14.70 -13.31
CA GLY A 246 -21.71 14.62 -13.68
C GLY A 246 -22.67 15.27 -12.67
N SER A 247 -23.95 15.00 -12.85
CA SER A 247 -25.02 15.57 -12.01
C SER A 247 -26.16 14.57 -11.80
N VAL A 248 -26.88 14.74 -10.68
CA VAL A 248 -28.07 13.95 -10.37
C VAL A 248 -29.29 14.82 -10.11
N SER A 249 -30.47 14.33 -10.46
CA SER A 249 -31.78 14.87 -10.06
C SER A 249 -32.27 14.12 -8.84
N VAL A 250 -32.72 14.85 -7.83
CA VAL A 250 -33.32 14.33 -6.59
C VAL A 250 -34.80 14.66 -6.60
N ALA A 251 -35.64 13.62 -6.65
CA ALA A 251 -37.10 13.76 -6.71
C ALA A 251 -37.75 13.12 -5.46
N ILE A 252 -38.72 13.81 -4.89
CA ILE A 252 -39.57 13.31 -3.79
C ILE A 252 -41.01 13.26 -4.30
N ASP A 253 -41.68 12.12 -4.15
CA ASP A 253 -43.03 11.88 -4.61
C ASP A 253 -43.22 12.23 -6.11
N GLY A 254 -42.19 11.92 -6.90
CA GLY A 254 -42.14 12.16 -8.34
C GLY A 254 -41.84 13.60 -8.77
N ALA A 255 -41.72 14.55 -7.82
CA ALA A 255 -41.41 15.94 -8.13
C ALA A 255 -39.90 16.21 -7.91
N GLU A 256 -39.20 16.71 -8.93
CA GLU A 256 -37.80 17.14 -8.78
C GLU A 256 -37.71 18.28 -7.75
N LYS A 257 -36.90 18.08 -6.73
CA LYS A 257 -36.68 19.06 -5.65
C LYS A 257 -35.34 19.76 -5.74
N ARG A 258 -34.31 19.03 -6.22
CA ARG A 258 -32.94 19.52 -6.21
C ARG A 258 -32.12 18.80 -7.28
N ARG A 259 -31.10 19.50 -7.79
CA ARG A 259 -30.00 18.90 -8.56
C ARG A 259 -28.71 19.02 -7.78
N LEU A 260 -27.90 17.96 -7.85
CA LEU A 260 -26.59 17.90 -7.23
C LEU A 260 -25.54 17.68 -8.30
N GLY A 261 -24.39 18.36 -8.16
CA GLY A 261 -23.27 18.28 -9.10
C GLY A 261 -21.99 17.77 -8.44
N ALA A 262 -20.88 17.84 -9.18
CA ALA A 262 -19.58 17.40 -8.72
C ALA A 262 -19.17 18.05 -7.38
N GLY A 263 -18.63 17.24 -6.45
CA GLY A 263 -18.27 17.63 -5.09
C GLY A 263 -19.42 17.57 -4.09
N GLU A 264 -20.67 17.40 -4.54
CA GLU A 264 -21.82 17.18 -3.66
C GLU A 264 -22.04 15.67 -3.37
N PHE A 265 -22.92 15.37 -2.44
CA PHE A 265 -23.16 14.00 -1.96
C PHE A 265 -24.65 13.73 -1.74
N PHE A 266 -25.00 12.45 -1.68
CA PHE A 266 -26.39 12.02 -1.45
C PHE A 266 -26.46 10.63 -0.81
N GLY A 267 -27.64 10.30 -0.27
CA GLY A 267 -27.92 9.00 0.35
C GLY A 267 -27.60 8.92 1.84
N GLU A 268 -27.12 10.01 2.45
CA GLU A 268 -26.77 10.12 3.88
C GLU A 268 -27.97 9.98 4.82
N ILE A 269 -29.13 10.51 4.45
CA ILE A 269 -30.31 10.57 5.33
C ILE A 269 -30.77 9.16 5.70
N ALA A 270 -30.87 8.28 4.71
CA ALA A 270 -31.30 6.90 4.92
C ALA A 270 -30.36 6.13 5.86
N LEU A 271 -29.05 6.41 5.79
CA LEU A 271 -28.04 5.77 6.63
C LEU A 271 -28.03 6.33 8.07
N LEU A 272 -28.09 7.65 8.20
CA LEU A 272 -28.01 8.33 9.50
C LEU A 272 -29.27 8.17 10.34
N ARG A 273 -30.44 8.08 9.69
CA ARG A 273 -31.73 7.95 10.37
C ARG A 273 -32.26 6.53 10.45
N ASP A 274 -31.55 5.58 9.80
CA ASP A 274 -31.98 4.17 9.69
C ASP A 274 -33.40 4.02 9.11
N VAL A 275 -33.66 4.73 8.00
CA VAL A 275 -34.93 4.74 7.27
C VAL A 275 -34.71 4.36 5.81
N PRO A 276 -35.75 3.94 5.08
CA PRO A 276 -35.69 3.79 3.64
C PRO A 276 -35.27 5.08 2.93
N ARG A 277 -34.80 4.97 1.69
CA ARG A 277 -34.44 6.13 0.83
C ARG A 277 -35.57 7.16 0.81
N THR A 278 -35.25 8.38 1.19
CA THR A 278 -36.26 9.47 1.32
C THR A 278 -36.59 10.14 -0.01
N ALA A 279 -35.80 9.87 -1.05
CA ALA A 279 -35.98 10.42 -2.39
C ALA A 279 -35.55 9.42 -3.45
N THR A 280 -36.01 9.61 -4.69
CA THR A 280 -35.49 8.96 -5.88
C THR A 280 -34.33 9.80 -6.42
N VAL A 281 -33.19 9.17 -6.73
CA VAL A 281 -32.04 9.83 -7.34
C VAL A 281 -31.74 9.19 -8.70
N ALA A 282 -31.62 10.03 -9.73
CA ALA A 282 -31.32 9.63 -11.10
C ALA A 282 -30.19 10.48 -11.69
N ALA A 283 -29.31 9.87 -12.45
CA ALA A 283 -28.27 10.56 -13.22
C ALA A 283 -28.91 11.41 -14.31
N VAL A 284 -28.49 12.65 -14.45
CA VAL A 284 -28.96 13.56 -15.52
C VAL A 284 -28.06 13.43 -16.75
N ASP A 285 -26.77 13.26 -16.51
CA ASP A 285 -25.73 13.08 -17.51
C ASP A 285 -24.85 11.85 -17.15
N ALA A 286 -23.74 11.63 -17.85
CA ALA A 286 -22.79 10.58 -17.49
C ALA A 286 -22.26 10.86 -16.08
N LEU A 287 -22.63 10.00 -15.13
CA LEU A 287 -22.37 10.21 -13.72
C LEU A 287 -21.27 9.28 -13.24
N ARG A 288 -20.27 9.86 -12.54
CA ARG A 288 -19.23 9.13 -11.84
C ARG A 288 -19.25 9.49 -10.35
N VAL A 289 -19.41 8.47 -9.50
CA VAL A 289 -19.52 8.62 -8.06
C VAL A 289 -18.55 7.70 -7.33
N PHE A 290 -18.17 8.09 -6.11
CA PHE A 290 -17.55 7.20 -5.13
C PHE A 290 -18.61 6.77 -4.11
N ALA A 291 -18.80 5.46 -3.99
CA ALA A 291 -19.75 4.86 -3.07
C ALA A 291 -19.05 4.32 -1.82
N LEU A 292 -19.59 4.61 -0.65
CA LEU A 292 -19.19 4.02 0.62
C LEU A 292 -20.30 3.10 1.11
N GLU A 293 -19.94 1.90 1.54
CA GLU A 293 -20.89 0.97 2.17
C GLU A 293 -21.39 1.55 3.50
N ARG A 294 -22.59 1.13 3.91
CA ARG A 294 -23.25 1.59 5.14
C ARG A 294 -22.35 1.50 6.37
N ASP A 295 -21.71 0.35 6.56
CA ASP A 295 -20.91 0.07 7.77
C ASP A 295 -19.68 0.98 7.86
N ASP A 296 -19.01 1.24 6.74
CA ASP A 296 -17.85 2.14 6.67
C ASP A 296 -18.27 3.60 6.94
N PHE A 297 -19.37 4.06 6.33
CA PHE A 297 -19.91 5.39 6.53
C PHE A 297 -20.35 5.62 7.98
N ILE A 298 -21.21 4.74 8.51
CA ILE A 298 -21.74 4.84 9.87
C ILE A 298 -20.61 4.72 10.89
N GLY A 299 -19.68 3.77 10.71
CA GLY A 299 -18.53 3.59 11.58
C GLY A 299 -17.64 4.85 11.69
N ALA A 300 -17.44 5.56 10.58
CA ALA A 300 -16.68 6.81 10.58
C ALA A 300 -17.43 7.94 11.29
N VAL A 301 -18.72 8.14 10.97
CA VAL A 301 -19.51 9.25 11.51
C VAL A 301 -19.82 9.05 13.00
N THR A 302 -20.23 7.85 13.41
CA THR A 302 -20.61 7.58 14.81
C THR A 302 -19.41 7.37 15.74
N GLY A 303 -18.27 6.95 15.19
CA GLY A 303 -17.03 6.78 15.94
C GLY A 303 -16.38 8.10 16.40
N TYR A 304 -16.87 9.26 15.93
CA TYR A 304 -16.31 10.57 16.24
C TYR A 304 -17.41 11.57 16.56
N ALA A 305 -17.52 12.01 17.82
CA ALA A 305 -18.59 12.89 18.26
C ALA A 305 -18.76 14.18 17.42
N PRO A 306 -17.70 14.93 17.05
CA PRO A 306 -17.83 16.11 16.18
C PRO A 306 -18.37 15.80 14.78
N SER A 307 -18.07 14.63 14.21
CA SER A 307 -18.61 14.22 12.90
C SER A 307 -20.09 13.86 12.98
N ARG A 308 -20.53 13.33 14.11
CA ARG A 308 -21.93 13.06 14.37
C ARG A 308 -22.75 14.35 14.48
N GLU A 309 -22.22 15.35 15.18
CA GLU A 309 -22.86 16.68 15.27
C GLU A 309 -22.94 17.36 13.89
N ALA A 310 -21.88 17.26 13.08
CA ALA A 310 -21.86 17.77 11.71
C ALA A 310 -22.90 17.05 10.83
N ALA A 311 -23.01 15.72 10.94
CA ALA A 311 -23.98 14.92 10.22
C ALA A 311 -25.43 15.30 10.59
N ASP A 312 -25.72 15.44 11.89
CA ASP A 312 -27.04 15.86 12.37
C ASP A 312 -27.40 17.27 11.87
N SER A 313 -26.44 18.18 11.81
CA SER A 313 -26.63 19.53 11.28
C SER A 313 -26.95 19.52 9.76
N VAL A 314 -26.26 18.67 8.99
CA VAL A 314 -26.51 18.50 7.55
C VAL A 314 -27.91 17.93 7.31
N VAL A 315 -28.30 16.88 8.06
CA VAL A 315 -29.63 16.28 7.94
C VAL A 315 -30.73 17.27 8.32
N ALA A 316 -30.53 18.06 9.38
CA ALA A 316 -31.50 19.09 9.81
C ALA A 316 -31.69 20.18 8.72
N ALA A 317 -30.64 20.53 7.97
CA ALA A 317 -30.73 21.49 6.89
C ALA A 317 -31.44 20.96 5.64
N LEU A 318 -31.45 19.64 5.44
CA LEU A 318 -32.04 18.98 4.26
C LEU A 318 -33.49 18.52 4.46
N LEU A 319 -33.93 18.33 5.69
CA LEU A 319 -35.32 17.97 6.00
C LEU A 319 -36.18 19.24 6.17
N PRO A 320 -37.33 19.36 5.47
CA PRO A 320 -38.26 20.44 5.74
C PRO A 320 -38.77 20.39 7.18
N ALA A 321 -38.92 21.57 7.81
CA ALA A 321 -39.46 21.72 9.18
C ALA A 321 -40.86 21.09 9.24
N GLY A 322 -40.97 19.84 9.64
CA GLY A 322 -42.22 19.08 9.73
C GLY A 322 -42.13 17.56 9.58
N ALA A 323 -40.95 17.04 9.20
CA ALA A 323 -40.74 15.60 9.00
C ALA A 323 -40.01 14.89 10.17
N ALA A 324 -39.95 15.52 11.33
CA ALA A 324 -39.37 14.97 12.55
C ALA A 324 -40.51 14.60 13.54
N ALA A 325 -41.23 13.52 13.27
CA ALA A 325 -42.10 12.84 14.20
C ALA A 325 -42.10 11.35 13.93
#